data_e192c5613784d5a3c3720cc3f6a3e5e3
#
_entry.id   e192c5613784d5a3c3720cc3f6a3e5e3
#
_cell.length_a   1.000
_cell.length_b   1.000
_cell.length_c   1.000
_cell.angle_alpha   90.00
_cell.angle_beta   90.00
_cell.angle_gamma   90.00
#
_symmetry.space_group_name_H-M   'P 1'
#
loop_
_entity.id
_entity.type
_entity.pdbx_description
1 polymer ?
#
loop_
_entity_poly.entity_id
_entity_poly.type
_entity_poly.pdbx_seq_one_letter_code
_entity_poly.pdbx_strand_id
1 'polypeptide(L)'
;MLTSGEVFAGFTVERLLGQGGMGSVYLARHPRLSRLTALKLLNRDLFLDNEVRARFEREADLAAQLDHPSIVAVYDRGSEDGQLWISMQYVDGVDAAAVNPMTLPPERAVQIVEGVADALDYAHGMGVLHRDVKPANIMLARSSGGQGERVFLTDFGIARLREDSTHLTQTGMFTATLAYASPEQMTGAPLGNRSDQYSLACALYWLLAGVGPFDSANPADIINGHLQLPLPSIRLRRPNLNPALDAVLAAGMAKRPEHRYRSCTEFAAAARKALTAVGPPPLPVLPPPTYAPQPYPAPPGYPQPVPPAPVRPMPPQPVPPQPIPMQAPHGLTPPPPAPPPPAPPAPQHVAQPSVPPPGAAPLPSNSPHFAAPPVASPQQVVPVPPSASQSAVPSGASPQQVV
;
A
#
# COMPACT_ATOMS: atom_id res chain seq x y z
N MET A 1 3.03 21.80 -9.71
CA MET A 1 1.65 21.27 -9.63
C MET A 1 0.85 21.89 -10.76
N LEU A 2 0.06 21.10 -11.45
CA LEU A 2 -0.82 21.59 -12.50
C LEU A 2 -2.06 22.27 -11.90
N THR A 3 -2.57 23.29 -12.58
CA THR A 3 -3.76 24.06 -12.19
C THR A 3 -4.96 23.71 -13.06
N SER A 4 -6.17 24.04 -12.61
CA SER A 4 -7.39 23.83 -13.41
C SER A 4 -7.32 24.62 -14.73
N GLY A 5 -7.67 23.96 -15.84
CA GLY A 5 -7.59 24.50 -17.19
C GLY A 5 -6.22 24.35 -17.87
N GLU A 6 -5.18 23.96 -17.14
CA GLU A 6 -3.85 23.71 -17.71
C GLU A 6 -3.87 22.47 -18.60
N VAL A 7 -3.12 22.50 -19.71
CA VAL A 7 -2.99 21.39 -20.63
C VAL A 7 -1.64 20.72 -20.43
N PHE A 8 -1.65 19.40 -20.18
CA PHE A 8 -0.46 18.58 -20.03
C PHE A 8 -0.61 17.31 -20.86
N ALA A 9 0.35 17.00 -21.69
CA ALA A 9 0.32 15.87 -22.65
C ALA A 9 -1.00 15.82 -23.47
N GLY A 10 -1.60 16.98 -23.75
CA GLY A 10 -2.88 17.12 -24.42
C GLY A 10 -4.11 16.94 -23.51
N PHE A 11 -3.97 16.51 -22.26
CA PHE A 11 -5.05 16.40 -21.30
C PHE A 11 -5.34 17.76 -20.66
N THR A 12 -6.60 18.16 -20.60
CA THR A 12 -7.00 19.39 -19.87
C THR A 12 -7.31 19.04 -18.42
N VAL A 13 -6.54 19.59 -17.50
CA VAL A 13 -6.68 19.35 -16.06
C VAL A 13 -7.95 20.02 -15.54
N GLU A 14 -8.78 19.28 -14.80
CA GLU A 14 -9.96 19.79 -14.11
C GLU A 14 -9.62 20.13 -12.64
N ARG A 15 -9.06 19.20 -11.91
CA ARG A 15 -8.68 19.35 -10.50
C ARG A 15 -7.72 18.26 -10.03
N LEU A 16 -7.05 18.53 -8.93
CA LEU A 16 -6.28 17.53 -8.20
C LEU A 16 -7.23 16.53 -7.53
N LEU A 17 -6.98 15.22 -7.69
CA LEU A 17 -7.66 14.11 -7.00
C LEU A 17 -6.91 13.70 -5.73
N GLY A 18 -5.59 13.63 -5.81
CA GLY A 18 -4.75 13.24 -4.69
C GLY A 18 -3.27 13.47 -4.98
N GLN A 19 -2.48 13.55 -3.92
CA GLN A 19 -1.03 13.68 -3.98
C GLN A 19 -0.38 12.74 -2.99
N GLY A 20 0.69 12.08 -3.41
CA GLY A 20 1.47 11.17 -2.58
C GLY A 20 2.94 11.17 -3.01
N GLY A 21 3.76 10.32 -2.43
CA GLY A 21 5.18 10.30 -2.72
C GLY A 21 5.56 9.73 -4.07
N MET A 22 4.63 9.06 -4.72
CA MET A 22 4.83 8.58 -6.09
C MET A 22 4.45 9.62 -7.12
N GLY A 23 3.78 10.70 -6.72
CA GLY A 23 3.33 11.74 -7.63
C GLY A 23 1.98 12.31 -7.29
N SER A 24 1.35 12.94 -8.27
CA SER A 24 0.04 13.58 -8.16
C SER A 24 -0.93 12.99 -9.15
N VAL A 25 -2.19 12.81 -8.75
CA VAL A 25 -3.27 12.33 -9.62
C VAL A 25 -4.27 13.45 -9.84
N TYR A 26 -4.58 13.72 -11.09
CA TYR A 26 -5.50 14.76 -11.51
C TYR A 26 -6.72 14.17 -12.21
N LEU A 27 -7.89 14.77 -12.00
CA LEU A 27 -9.00 14.60 -12.91
C LEU A 27 -8.72 15.45 -14.15
N ALA A 28 -8.79 14.83 -15.32
CA ALA A 28 -8.51 15.52 -16.57
C ALA A 28 -9.45 15.08 -17.70
N ARG A 29 -9.67 15.96 -18.69
CA ARG A 29 -10.38 15.61 -19.94
C ARG A 29 -9.41 14.96 -20.91
N HIS A 30 -9.86 13.87 -21.48
CA HIS A 30 -9.11 13.19 -22.54
C HIS A 30 -8.98 14.09 -23.78
N PRO A 31 -7.80 14.18 -24.43
CA PRO A 31 -7.57 15.14 -25.52
C PRO A 31 -8.47 14.97 -26.75
N ARG A 32 -8.92 13.74 -27.02
CA ARG A 32 -9.68 13.40 -28.23
C ARG A 32 -11.04 12.77 -27.97
N LEU A 33 -11.32 12.32 -26.74
CA LEU A 33 -12.55 11.63 -26.38
C LEU A 33 -13.32 12.44 -25.35
N SER A 34 -14.64 12.50 -25.47
CA SER A 34 -15.52 13.20 -24.52
C SER A 34 -15.67 12.41 -23.21
N ARG A 35 -14.56 12.17 -22.52
CA ARG A 35 -14.56 11.49 -21.21
C ARG A 35 -13.56 12.09 -20.23
N LEU A 36 -13.83 11.89 -18.96
CA LEU A 36 -12.88 12.15 -17.89
C LEU A 36 -11.95 10.98 -17.66
N THR A 37 -10.71 11.27 -17.31
CA THR A 37 -9.65 10.31 -16.98
C THR A 37 -8.97 10.71 -15.67
N ALA A 38 -8.40 9.76 -14.98
CA ALA A 38 -7.44 10.04 -13.94
C ALA A 38 -6.04 10.10 -14.58
N LEU A 39 -5.38 11.25 -14.48
CA LEU A 39 -4.03 11.47 -15.00
C LEU A 39 -3.06 11.48 -13.83
N LYS A 40 -2.23 10.44 -13.72
CA LYS A 40 -1.20 10.29 -12.69
C LYS A 40 0.13 10.78 -13.24
N LEU A 41 0.69 11.81 -12.59
CA LEU A 41 2.03 12.32 -12.85
C LEU A 41 2.97 11.77 -11.81
N LEU A 42 4.04 11.13 -12.25
CA LEU A 42 5.00 10.52 -11.33
C LEU A 42 6.05 11.53 -10.88
N ASN A 43 6.59 11.36 -9.69
CA ASN A 43 7.58 12.28 -9.15
C ASN A 43 8.86 12.27 -9.99
N ARG A 44 9.33 13.43 -10.44
CA ARG A 44 10.51 13.58 -11.32
C ARG A 44 11.77 12.94 -10.75
N ASP A 45 11.95 13.06 -9.44
CA ASP A 45 13.15 12.53 -8.76
C ASP A 45 13.28 11.00 -8.83
N LEU A 46 12.18 10.30 -9.17
CA LEU A 46 12.16 8.85 -9.31
C LEU A 46 12.71 8.37 -10.65
N PHE A 47 12.86 9.23 -11.66
CA PHE A 47 13.08 8.85 -13.05
C PHE A 47 14.32 9.47 -13.69
N LEU A 48 15.27 9.91 -12.85
CA LEU A 48 16.60 10.29 -13.31
C LEU A 48 17.39 9.07 -13.81
N ASP A 49 16.96 7.86 -13.44
CA ASP A 49 17.56 6.60 -13.81
C ASP A 49 16.80 5.95 -14.98
N ASN A 50 17.54 5.64 -16.06
CA ASN A 50 17.01 5.01 -17.26
C ASN A 50 16.47 3.59 -17.02
N GLU A 51 17.01 2.84 -16.04
CA GLU A 51 16.51 1.51 -15.70
C GLU A 51 15.15 1.60 -15.00
N VAL A 52 14.98 2.56 -14.11
CA VAL A 52 13.71 2.83 -13.43
C VAL A 52 12.65 3.22 -14.46
N ARG A 53 13.00 4.07 -15.41
CA ARG A 53 12.11 4.47 -16.51
C ARG A 53 11.69 3.26 -17.37
N ALA A 54 12.65 2.45 -17.83
CA ALA A 54 12.35 1.28 -18.64
C ALA A 54 11.51 0.23 -17.91
N ARG A 55 11.68 0.11 -16.59
CA ARG A 55 10.85 -0.75 -15.74
C ARG A 55 9.43 -0.22 -15.65
N PHE A 56 9.27 1.09 -15.40
CA PHE A 56 7.96 1.76 -15.38
C PHE A 56 7.20 1.52 -16.69
N GLU A 57 7.85 1.70 -17.83
CA GLU A 57 7.22 1.51 -19.13
C GLU A 57 6.72 0.07 -19.29
N ARG A 58 7.52 -0.92 -18.90
CA ARG A 58 7.12 -2.34 -18.97
C ARG A 58 5.97 -2.67 -18.02
N GLU A 59 6.00 -2.16 -16.77
CA GLU A 59 4.93 -2.41 -15.79
C GLU A 59 3.62 -1.74 -16.22
N ALA A 60 3.70 -0.54 -16.79
CA ALA A 60 2.52 0.14 -17.34
C ALA A 60 1.93 -0.62 -18.54
N ASP A 61 2.78 -1.18 -19.41
CA ASP A 61 2.33 -2.00 -20.56
C ASP A 61 1.65 -3.30 -20.10
N LEU A 62 2.17 -3.93 -19.05
CA LEU A 62 1.53 -5.11 -18.45
C LEU A 62 0.19 -4.76 -17.79
N ALA A 63 0.13 -3.65 -17.07
CA ALA A 63 -1.12 -3.18 -16.44
C ALA A 63 -2.19 -2.81 -17.48
N ALA A 64 -1.77 -2.28 -18.66
CA ALA A 64 -2.68 -1.93 -19.74
C ALA A 64 -3.31 -3.17 -20.44
N GLN A 65 -2.74 -4.36 -20.25
CA GLN A 65 -3.31 -5.61 -20.78
C GLN A 65 -4.38 -6.22 -19.88
N LEU A 66 -4.54 -5.70 -18.64
CA LEU A 66 -5.54 -6.21 -17.71
C LEU A 66 -6.92 -5.64 -18.03
N ASP A 67 -7.83 -6.49 -18.49
CA ASP A 67 -9.24 -6.16 -18.75
C ASP A 67 -10.15 -6.95 -17.81
N HIS A 68 -10.56 -6.31 -16.72
CA HIS A 68 -11.36 -6.94 -15.66
C HIS A 68 -12.31 -5.91 -15.03
N PRO A 69 -13.57 -6.27 -14.71
CA PRO A 69 -14.55 -5.33 -14.18
C PRO A 69 -14.19 -4.68 -12.82
N SER A 70 -13.26 -5.28 -12.08
CA SER A 70 -12.75 -4.78 -10.80
C SER A 70 -11.29 -4.30 -10.87
N ILE A 71 -10.76 -4.03 -12.06
CA ILE A 71 -9.44 -3.40 -12.26
C ILE A 71 -9.63 -2.05 -12.95
N VAL A 72 -8.96 -1.02 -12.45
CA VAL A 72 -8.91 0.28 -13.12
C VAL A 72 -8.11 0.15 -14.41
N ALA A 73 -8.77 0.38 -15.56
CA ALA A 73 -8.14 0.25 -16.86
C ALA A 73 -7.10 1.35 -17.07
N VAL A 74 -5.91 1.00 -17.51
CA VAL A 74 -4.88 1.92 -18.02
C VAL A 74 -5.16 2.19 -19.49
N TYR A 75 -5.20 3.49 -19.87
CA TYR A 75 -5.54 3.90 -21.22
C TYR A 75 -4.34 4.28 -22.05
N ASP A 76 -3.38 4.97 -21.42
CA ASP A 76 -2.19 5.47 -22.10
C ASP A 76 -1.10 5.82 -21.09
N ARG A 77 0.14 5.91 -21.57
CA ARG A 77 1.30 6.35 -20.81
C ARG A 77 2.23 7.18 -21.69
N GLY A 78 3.05 8.00 -21.08
CA GLY A 78 4.00 8.79 -21.83
C GLY A 78 4.94 9.60 -20.94
N SER A 79 5.65 10.48 -21.63
CA SER A 79 6.54 11.46 -21.03
C SER A 79 6.34 12.81 -21.69
N GLU A 80 6.20 13.87 -20.90
CA GLU A 80 6.11 15.27 -21.33
C GLU A 80 7.10 16.08 -20.50
N ASP A 81 8.00 16.81 -21.13
CA ASP A 81 9.06 17.61 -20.46
C ASP A 81 9.83 16.84 -19.39
N GLY A 82 10.14 15.56 -19.65
CA GLY A 82 10.79 14.67 -18.69
C GLY A 82 9.93 14.21 -17.52
N GLN A 83 8.63 14.54 -17.50
CA GLN A 83 7.65 14.11 -16.54
C GLN A 83 6.91 12.89 -17.05
N LEU A 84 7.05 11.75 -16.39
CA LEU A 84 6.28 10.54 -16.74
C LEU A 84 4.85 10.65 -16.25
N TRP A 85 3.92 10.12 -17.05
CA TRP A 85 2.50 10.12 -16.76
C TRP A 85 1.82 8.83 -17.18
N ILE A 86 0.69 8.54 -16.52
CA ILE A 86 -0.25 7.48 -16.91
C ILE A 86 -1.65 8.07 -16.91
N SER A 87 -2.40 7.80 -17.97
CA SER A 87 -3.84 8.05 -18.07
C SER A 87 -4.60 6.76 -17.83
N MET A 88 -5.58 6.81 -16.91
CA MET A 88 -6.35 5.64 -16.51
C MET A 88 -7.83 5.99 -16.33
N GLN A 89 -8.63 4.96 -16.15
CA GLN A 89 -10.06 5.10 -15.85
C GLN A 89 -10.25 5.97 -14.60
N TYR A 90 -11.08 7.01 -14.74
CA TYR A 90 -11.58 7.75 -13.58
C TYR A 90 -12.72 6.97 -12.93
N VAL A 91 -12.60 6.69 -11.66
CA VAL A 91 -13.65 6.09 -10.82
C VAL A 91 -14.24 7.18 -9.95
N ASP A 92 -15.53 7.50 -10.16
CA ASP A 92 -16.25 8.43 -9.29
C ASP A 92 -16.63 7.71 -8.00
N GLY A 93 -15.87 7.95 -6.95
CA GLY A 93 -16.00 7.25 -5.67
C GLY A 93 -14.98 7.72 -4.65
N VAL A 94 -14.77 6.90 -3.64
CA VAL A 94 -13.76 7.10 -2.59
C VAL A 94 -12.86 5.87 -2.52
N ASP A 95 -11.65 6.04 -2.01
CA ASP A 95 -10.84 4.88 -1.68
C ASP A 95 -11.31 4.22 -0.36
N ALA A 96 -10.98 2.95 -0.18
CA ALA A 96 -11.42 2.20 0.99
C ALA A 96 -10.74 2.67 2.29
N ALA A 97 -9.62 3.42 2.23
CA ALA A 97 -8.99 4.00 3.40
C ALA A 97 -9.79 5.20 3.95
N ALA A 98 -10.62 5.84 3.11
CA ALA A 98 -11.52 6.92 3.53
C ALA A 98 -12.80 6.41 4.23
N VAL A 99 -13.08 5.11 4.18
CA VAL A 99 -14.24 4.51 4.85
C VAL A 99 -13.96 4.38 6.34
N ASN A 100 -14.96 4.68 7.18
CA ASN A 100 -14.83 4.43 8.61
C ASN A 100 -15.01 2.94 8.93
N PRO A 101 -13.94 2.20 9.32
CA PRO A 101 -13.99 0.77 9.57
C PRO A 101 -14.93 0.39 10.72
N MET A 102 -15.12 1.28 11.71
CA MET A 102 -15.94 0.98 12.89
C MET A 102 -17.43 0.97 12.57
N THR A 103 -17.86 1.68 11.52
CA THR A 103 -19.25 1.70 11.03
C THR A 103 -19.45 0.80 9.84
N LEU A 104 -18.39 0.28 9.22
CA LEU A 104 -18.47 -0.63 8.08
C LEU A 104 -19.02 -2.00 8.55
N PRO A 105 -20.11 -2.52 7.98
CA PRO A 105 -20.58 -3.86 8.26
C PRO A 105 -19.50 -4.90 7.90
N PRO A 106 -19.28 -5.95 8.72
CA PRO A 106 -18.29 -6.99 8.41
C PRO A 106 -18.52 -7.67 7.07
N GLU A 107 -19.78 -7.88 6.72
CA GLU A 107 -20.21 -8.47 5.43
C GLU A 107 -19.77 -7.58 4.26
N ARG A 108 -19.84 -6.26 4.45
CA ARG A 108 -19.40 -5.29 3.46
C ARG A 108 -17.87 -5.28 3.31
N ALA A 109 -17.13 -5.36 4.42
CA ALA A 109 -15.67 -5.47 4.40
C ALA A 109 -15.22 -6.71 3.61
N VAL A 110 -15.87 -7.86 3.84
CA VAL A 110 -15.60 -9.11 3.10
C VAL A 110 -15.99 -8.98 1.63
N GLN A 111 -17.12 -8.35 1.31
CA GLN A 111 -17.55 -8.13 -0.08
C GLN A 111 -16.55 -7.26 -0.87
N ILE A 112 -15.97 -6.23 -0.24
CA ILE A 112 -14.90 -5.44 -0.83
C ILE A 112 -13.71 -6.35 -1.17
N VAL A 113 -13.30 -7.18 -0.21
CA VAL A 113 -12.17 -8.11 -0.37
C VAL A 113 -12.44 -9.17 -1.44
N GLU A 114 -13.68 -9.65 -1.59
CA GLU A 114 -14.07 -10.57 -2.68
C GLU A 114 -13.86 -9.95 -4.07
N GLY A 115 -14.31 -8.70 -4.26
CA GLY A 115 -14.09 -8.00 -5.54
C GLY A 115 -12.60 -7.76 -5.86
N VAL A 116 -11.79 -7.49 -4.83
CA VAL A 116 -10.33 -7.35 -4.98
C VAL A 116 -9.66 -8.71 -5.22
N ALA A 117 -10.12 -9.77 -4.55
CA ALA A 117 -9.59 -11.12 -4.71
C ALA A 117 -9.76 -11.64 -6.13
N ASP A 118 -10.93 -11.40 -6.74
CA ASP A 118 -11.22 -11.77 -8.12
C ASP A 118 -10.30 -11.04 -9.11
N ALA A 119 -10.11 -9.73 -8.91
CA ALA A 119 -9.18 -8.91 -9.68
C ALA A 119 -7.73 -9.40 -9.57
N LEU A 120 -7.28 -9.74 -8.36
CA LEU A 120 -5.93 -10.23 -8.11
C LEU A 120 -5.68 -11.58 -8.78
N ASP A 121 -6.59 -12.55 -8.60
CA ASP A 121 -6.43 -13.88 -9.19
C ASP A 121 -6.46 -13.83 -10.72
N TYR A 122 -7.25 -12.93 -11.33
CA TYR A 122 -7.21 -12.66 -12.76
C TYR A 122 -5.82 -12.14 -13.18
N ALA A 123 -5.30 -11.10 -12.51
CA ALA A 123 -3.99 -10.55 -12.81
C ALA A 123 -2.86 -11.58 -12.64
N HIS A 124 -2.93 -12.40 -11.58
CA HIS A 124 -1.99 -13.50 -11.33
C HIS A 124 -2.00 -14.54 -12.46
N GLY A 125 -3.17 -14.84 -13.00
CA GLY A 125 -3.32 -15.69 -14.19
C GLY A 125 -2.64 -15.13 -15.45
N MET A 126 -2.52 -13.80 -15.53
CA MET A 126 -1.78 -13.08 -16.57
C MET A 126 -0.29 -12.88 -16.24
N GLY A 127 0.20 -13.44 -15.11
CA GLY A 127 1.58 -13.28 -14.65
C GLY A 127 1.90 -11.92 -14.02
N VAL A 128 0.88 -11.12 -13.68
CA VAL A 128 1.04 -9.78 -13.10
C VAL A 128 0.75 -9.84 -11.61
N LEU A 129 1.70 -9.39 -10.77
CA LEU A 129 1.53 -9.20 -9.34
C LEU A 129 1.23 -7.73 -9.05
N HIS A 130 0.34 -7.48 -8.08
CA HIS A 130 0.00 -6.10 -7.67
C HIS A 130 1.07 -5.47 -6.77
N ARG A 131 1.57 -6.20 -5.80
CA ARG A 131 2.67 -5.84 -4.88
C ARG A 131 2.43 -4.70 -3.89
N ASP A 132 1.32 -3.96 -4.00
CA ASP A 132 0.96 -2.84 -3.11
C ASP A 132 -0.55 -2.86 -2.79
N VAL A 133 -1.09 -4.03 -2.42
CA VAL A 133 -2.50 -4.16 -2.03
C VAL A 133 -2.71 -3.51 -0.67
N LYS A 134 -3.52 -2.46 -0.64
CA LYS A 134 -3.88 -1.70 0.57
C LYS A 134 -5.19 -0.96 0.38
N PRO A 135 -5.89 -0.53 1.45
CA PRO A 135 -7.18 0.17 1.33
C PRO A 135 -7.14 1.42 0.43
N ALA A 136 -6.04 2.18 0.43
CA ALA A 136 -5.88 3.36 -0.42
C ALA A 136 -5.85 3.05 -1.93
N ASN A 137 -5.55 1.81 -2.33
CA ASN A 137 -5.54 1.36 -3.72
C ASN A 137 -6.83 0.59 -4.10
N ILE A 138 -7.84 0.59 -3.24
CA ILE A 138 -9.15 -0.03 -3.47
C ILE A 138 -10.18 1.08 -3.61
N MET A 139 -10.71 1.30 -4.81
CA MET A 139 -11.72 2.33 -5.09
C MET A 139 -13.13 1.74 -4.97
N LEU A 140 -13.98 2.45 -4.25
CA LEU A 140 -15.39 2.14 -4.06
C LEU A 140 -16.20 3.14 -4.89
N ALA A 141 -16.68 2.69 -6.06
CA ALA A 141 -17.43 3.53 -6.97
C ALA A 141 -18.83 3.81 -6.42
N ARG A 142 -19.30 5.04 -6.60
CA ARG A 142 -20.67 5.42 -6.25
C ARG A 142 -21.67 4.62 -7.06
N SER A 143 -22.72 4.17 -6.40
CA SER A 143 -23.81 3.48 -7.06
C SER A 143 -24.54 4.43 -8.02
N SER A 144 -24.57 4.11 -9.30
CA SER A 144 -25.34 4.81 -10.32
C SER A 144 -26.49 3.93 -10.79
N GLY A 145 -27.72 4.43 -10.70
CA GLY A 145 -28.88 3.78 -11.33
C GLY A 145 -29.32 2.43 -10.72
N GLY A 146 -29.19 2.24 -9.40
CA GLY A 146 -29.72 1.04 -8.72
C GLY A 146 -28.84 -0.20 -8.82
N GLN A 147 -27.70 -0.11 -9.47
CA GLN A 147 -26.65 -1.13 -9.40
C GLN A 147 -25.87 -0.94 -8.08
N GLY A 148 -25.53 -2.05 -7.41
CA GLY A 148 -24.74 -2.04 -6.18
C GLY A 148 -23.38 -1.33 -6.38
N GLU A 149 -22.78 -0.88 -5.28
CA GLU A 149 -21.45 -0.30 -5.28
C GLU A 149 -20.42 -1.25 -5.93
N ARG A 150 -19.59 -0.72 -6.84
CA ARG A 150 -18.55 -1.48 -7.53
C ARG A 150 -17.20 -1.25 -6.88
N VAL A 151 -16.40 -2.30 -6.79
CA VAL A 151 -15.03 -2.27 -6.23
C VAL A 151 -14.04 -2.32 -7.37
N PHE A 152 -13.03 -1.46 -7.33
CA PHE A 152 -11.93 -1.45 -8.30
C PHE A 152 -10.60 -1.45 -7.58
N LEU A 153 -9.66 -2.23 -8.09
CA LEU A 153 -8.25 -2.21 -7.70
C LEU A 153 -7.48 -1.32 -8.66
N THR A 154 -6.65 -0.42 -8.13
CA THR A 154 -5.84 0.54 -8.90
C THR A 154 -4.36 0.40 -8.57
N ASP A 155 -3.50 0.99 -9.39
CA ASP A 155 -2.05 1.10 -9.15
C ASP A 155 -1.28 -0.23 -9.16
N PHE A 156 -1.58 -1.11 -10.12
CA PHE A 156 -0.82 -2.34 -10.35
C PHE A 156 0.67 -2.06 -10.60
N GLY A 157 1.55 -2.65 -9.78
CA GLY A 157 2.99 -2.78 -10.01
C GLY A 157 3.84 -1.50 -10.07
N ILE A 158 3.22 -0.35 -10.33
CA ILE A 158 3.87 0.94 -10.63
C ILE A 158 4.66 1.49 -9.42
N ALA A 159 4.35 0.99 -8.22
CA ALA A 159 4.90 1.50 -6.95
C ALA A 159 6.33 1.04 -6.66
N ARG A 160 6.80 -0.05 -7.25
CA ARG A 160 8.02 -0.75 -6.83
C ARG A 160 9.33 -0.22 -7.44
N LEU A 161 9.26 0.83 -8.23
CA LEU A 161 10.43 1.47 -8.83
C LEU A 161 11.43 2.02 -7.80
N ARG A 162 11.03 2.10 -6.51
CA ARG A 162 11.87 2.63 -5.40
C ARG A 162 12.59 1.57 -4.57
N GLU A 163 12.13 0.31 -4.56
CA GLU A 163 12.63 -0.69 -3.58
C GLU A 163 14.00 -1.25 -3.93
N ASP A 164 14.39 -1.25 -5.21
CA ASP A 164 15.71 -1.72 -5.65
C ASP A 164 16.82 -0.64 -5.56
N SER A 165 16.45 0.64 -5.29
CA SER A 165 17.41 1.70 -5.06
C SER A 165 17.57 1.96 -3.55
N THR A 166 18.79 1.91 -3.07
CA THR A 166 19.29 1.97 -1.68
C THR A 166 18.93 3.23 -0.87
N HIS A 167 17.87 3.99 -1.21
CA HIS A 167 17.44 5.21 -0.52
C HIS A 167 16.16 5.03 0.29
N LEU A 168 16.22 4.18 1.31
CA LEU A 168 15.13 3.77 2.20
C LEU A 168 14.73 4.82 3.28
N THR A 169 15.02 6.10 3.12
CA THR A 169 15.00 7.04 4.25
C THR A 169 14.05 8.25 4.16
N GLN A 170 12.94 8.21 3.42
CA GLN A 170 11.91 9.24 3.57
C GLN A 170 10.73 8.76 4.44
N THR A 171 10.69 9.27 5.66
CA THR A 171 10.21 8.68 6.90
C THR A 171 8.68 8.53 7.11
N GLY A 172 7.80 9.07 6.32
CA GLY A 172 6.36 8.99 6.64
C GLY A 172 5.56 8.08 5.71
N MET A 173 5.95 8.02 4.45
CA MET A 173 5.23 7.30 3.40
C MET A 173 5.63 5.82 3.32
N PHE A 174 6.85 5.52 3.75
CA PHE A 174 7.38 4.17 3.88
C PHE A 174 6.60 3.37 4.93
N THR A 175 6.25 3.99 6.06
CA THR A 175 5.49 3.36 7.14
C THR A 175 4.09 2.91 6.68
N ALA A 176 3.41 3.71 5.85
CA ALA A 176 2.06 3.38 5.36
C ALA A 176 2.04 2.16 4.41
N THR A 177 3.10 1.93 3.65
CA THR A 177 3.23 0.75 2.78
C THR A 177 3.67 -0.48 3.57
N LEU A 178 4.54 -0.31 4.58
CA LEU A 178 5.00 -1.41 5.43
C LEU A 178 3.87 -2.12 6.16
N ALA A 179 2.81 -1.39 6.55
CA ALA A 179 1.68 -1.95 7.29
C ALA A 179 0.93 -3.09 6.57
N TYR A 180 1.15 -3.25 5.26
CA TYR A 180 0.52 -4.28 4.41
C TYR A 180 1.51 -5.19 3.71
N ALA A 181 2.82 -4.93 3.82
CA ALA A 181 3.84 -5.67 3.11
C ALA A 181 4.00 -7.10 3.64
N SER A 182 4.14 -8.07 2.74
CA SER A 182 4.37 -9.46 3.14
C SER A 182 5.78 -9.69 3.67
N PRO A 183 6.02 -10.74 4.48
CA PRO A 183 7.35 -11.10 4.98
C PRO A 183 8.39 -11.24 3.87
N GLU A 184 8.02 -11.88 2.75
CA GLU A 184 8.90 -12.06 1.59
C GLU A 184 9.22 -10.74 0.88
N GLN A 185 8.30 -9.76 0.88
CA GLN A 185 8.60 -8.41 0.39
C GLN A 185 9.64 -7.71 1.26
N MET A 186 9.51 -7.84 2.59
CA MET A 186 10.43 -7.20 3.54
C MET A 186 11.82 -7.82 3.54
N THR A 187 11.93 -9.11 3.18
CA THR A 187 13.21 -9.84 3.16
C THR A 187 13.86 -9.91 1.78
N GLY A 188 13.19 -9.37 0.73
CA GLY A 188 13.69 -9.49 -0.64
C GLY A 188 13.62 -10.91 -1.21
N ALA A 189 12.83 -11.79 -0.61
CA ALA A 189 12.63 -13.15 -1.12
C ALA A 189 11.74 -13.13 -2.39
N PRO A 190 11.76 -14.21 -3.22
CA PRO A 190 10.92 -14.29 -4.41
C PRO A 190 9.44 -14.09 -4.11
N LEU A 191 8.79 -13.24 -4.87
CA LEU A 191 7.37 -12.92 -4.72
C LEU A 191 6.51 -13.81 -5.59
N GLY A 192 5.29 -14.08 -5.11
CA GLY A 192 4.26 -14.80 -5.82
C GLY A 192 2.86 -14.27 -5.49
N ASN A 193 1.83 -14.90 -6.07
CA ASN A 193 0.43 -14.56 -5.82
C ASN A 193 0.06 -14.50 -4.33
N ARG A 194 0.71 -15.32 -3.51
CA ARG A 194 0.49 -15.36 -2.06
C ARG A 194 1.05 -14.15 -1.31
N SER A 195 1.93 -13.35 -1.94
CA SER A 195 2.36 -12.06 -1.39
C SER A 195 1.21 -11.05 -1.41
N ASP A 196 0.51 -10.94 -2.55
CA ASP A 196 -0.67 -10.08 -2.66
C ASP A 196 -1.83 -10.58 -1.78
N GLN A 197 -1.98 -11.92 -1.65
CA GLN A 197 -2.97 -12.50 -0.75
C GLN A 197 -2.71 -12.15 0.73
N TYR A 198 -1.43 -12.10 1.16
CA TYR A 198 -1.06 -11.62 2.48
C TYR A 198 -1.47 -10.16 2.68
N SER A 199 -1.13 -9.30 1.73
CA SER A 199 -1.48 -7.87 1.76
C SER A 199 -3.00 -7.66 1.75
N LEU A 200 -3.76 -8.49 1.01
CA LEU A 200 -5.22 -8.49 1.02
C LEU A 200 -5.79 -8.89 2.40
N ALA A 201 -5.15 -9.85 3.09
CA ALA A 201 -5.54 -10.22 4.45
C ALA A 201 -5.26 -9.08 5.45
N CYS A 202 -4.14 -8.34 5.30
CA CYS A 202 -3.87 -7.13 6.07
C CYS A 202 -4.93 -6.04 5.79
N ALA A 203 -5.36 -5.87 4.54
CA ALA A 203 -6.41 -4.93 4.17
C ALA A 203 -7.76 -5.31 4.78
N LEU A 204 -8.13 -6.61 4.81
CA LEU A 204 -9.32 -7.08 5.51
C LEU A 204 -9.24 -6.81 7.02
N TYR A 205 -8.08 -7.09 7.63
CA TYR A 205 -7.87 -6.79 9.04
C TYR A 205 -8.11 -5.30 9.32
N TRP A 206 -7.54 -4.41 8.51
CA TRP A 206 -7.74 -2.97 8.64
C TRP A 206 -9.21 -2.56 8.44
N LEU A 207 -9.90 -3.06 7.41
CA LEU A 207 -11.32 -2.79 7.15
C LEU A 207 -12.22 -3.22 8.32
N LEU A 208 -11.80 -4.19 9.11
CA LEU A 208 -12.54 -4.67 10.27
C LEU A 208 -12.14 -3.99 11.58
N ALA A 209 -10.88 -3.59 11.74
CA ALA A 209 -10.30 -3.10 13.01
C ALA A 209 -10.01 -1.60 13.05
N GLY A 210 -9.89 -0.94 11.89
CA GLY A 210 -9.48 0.46 11.77
C GLY A 210 -7.99 0.72 11.99
N VAL A 211 -7.22 -0.32 12.22
CA VAL A 211 -5.75 -0.27 12.39
C VAL A 211 -5.12 -1.45 11.68
N GLY A 212 -3.85 -1.33 11.33
CA GLY A 212 -3.07 -2.43 10.78
C GLY A 212 -2.87 -3.57 11.78
N PRO A 213 -2.52 -4.79 11.32
CA PRO A 213 -2.29 -5.93 12.20
C PRO A 213 -1.12 -5.72 13.18
N PHE A 214 -0.11 -4.95 12.78
CA PHE A 214 1.09 -4.64 13.56
C PHE A 214 1.33 -3.12 13.54
N ASP A 215 0.34 -2.36 14.01
CA ASP A 215 0.37 -0.90 14.01
C ASP A 215 1.33 -0.37 15.09
N SER A 216 2.31 0.44 14.66
CA SER A 216 3.29 1.10 15.54
C SER A 216 3.77 2.40 14.88
N ALA A 217 4.15 3.37 15.73
CA ALA A 217 4.84 4.57 15.26
C ALA A 217 6.28 4.29 14.80
N ASN A 218 6.88 3.19 15.25
CA ASN A 218 8.23 2.78 14.88
C ASN A 218 8.19 1.76 13.73
N PRO A 219 8.76 2.05 12.55
CA PRO A 219 8.81 1.13 11.43
C PRO A 219 9.45 -0.23 11.75
N ALA A 220 10.45 -0.26 12.65
CA ALA A 220 11.10 -1.52 13.03
C ALA A 220 10.16 -2.48 13.76
N ASP A 221 9.22 -1.96 14.55
CA ASP A 221 8.22 -2.78 15.24
C ASP A 221 7.20 -3.35 14.24
N ILE A 222 6.81 -2.58 13.22
CA ILE A 222 5.94 -3.04 12.13
C ILE A 222 6.63 -4.20 11.40
N ILE A 223 7.89 -4.01 11.00
CA ILE A 223 8.69 -5.05 10.33
C ILE A 223 8.79 -6.30 11.20
N ASN A 224 9.16 -6.15 12.48
CA ASN A 224 9.23 -7.27 13.42
C ASN A 224 7.89 -7.98 13.56
N GLY A 225 6.78 -7.23 13.61
CA GLY A 225 5.43 -7.77 13.66
C GLY A 225 5.12 -8.65 12.46
N HIS A 226 5.37 -8.15 11.24
CA HIS A 226 5.15 -8.90 10.01
C HIS A 226 6.07 -10.11 9.89
N LEU A 227 7.31 -10.03 10.35
CA LEU A 227 8.27 -11.14 10.25
C LEU A 227 8.11 -12.19 11.34
N GLN A 228 7.85 -11.80 12.61
CA GLN A 228 8.03 -12.68 13.76
C GLN A 228 6.80 -12.86 14.63
N LEU A 229 5.99 -11.80 14.83
CA LEU A 229 4.94 -11.85 15.84
C LEU A 229 3.69 -12.59 15.36
N PRO A 230 2.98 -13.31 16.24
CA PRO A 230 1.69 -13.87 15.92
C PRO A 230 0.68 -12.73 15.64
N LEU A 231 -0.31 -13.03 14.79
CA LEU A 231 -1.38 -12.07 14.49
C LEU A 231 -2.21 -11.81 15.76
N PRO A 232 -2.39 -10.53 16.17
CA PRO A 232 -3.33 -10.19 17.23
C PRO A 232 -4.77 -10.55 16.82
N SER A 233 -5.56 -11.08 17.79
CA SER A 233 -6.97 -11.35 17.52
C SER A 233 -7.73 -10.09 17.13
N ILE A 234 -8.45 -10.15 15.99
CA ILE A 234 -9.30 -9.06 15.52
C ILE A 234 -10.37 -8.67 16.55
N ARG A 235 -10.77 -9.63 17.39
CA ARG A 235 -11.78 -9.46 18.44
C ARG A 235 -11.31 -8.56 19.59
N LEU A 236 -10.02 -8.31 19.74
CA LEU A 236 -9.50 -7.29 20.66
C LEU A 236 -9.97 -5.89 20.27
N ARG A 237 -10.20 -5.65 18.98
CA ARG A 237 -10.70 -4.37 18.45
C ARG A 237 -12.20 -4.38 18.21
N ARG A 238 -12.76 -5.52 17.80
CA ARG A 238 -14.17 -5.69 17.48
C ARG A 238 -14.72 -6.98 18.08
N PRO A 239 -15.09 -6.98 19.37
CA PRO A 239 -15.43 -8.20 20.15
C PRO A 239 -16.58 -9.02 19.57
N ASN A 240 -17.50 -8.38 18.84
CA ASN A 240 -18.68 -9.01 18.28
C ASN A 240 -18.43 -9.81 16.98
N LEU A 241 -17.19 -9.79 16.45
CA LEU A 241 -16.85 -10.59 15.28
C LEU A 241 -16.80 -12.07 15.61
N ASN A 242 -17.15 -12.89 14.61
CA ASN A 242 -17.09 -14.33 14.74
C ASN A 242 -15.64 -14.80 14.98
N PRO A 243 -15.38 -15.66 16.00
CA PRO A 243 -14.04 -16.18 16.26
C PRO A 243 -13.37 -16.91 15.09
N ALA A 244 -14.18 -17.47 14.18
CA ALA A 244 -13.66 -18.12 12.98
C ALA A 244 -12.85 -17.17 12.07
N LEU A 245 -13.12 -15.85 12.12
CA LEU A 245 -12.35 -14.86 11.38
C LEU A 245 -10.89 -14.77 11.84
N ASP A 246 -10.62 -14.95 13.14
CA ASP A 246 -9.25 -14.97 13.65
C ASP A 246 -8.41 -16.08 12.98
N ALA A 247 -8.99 -17.27 12.83
CA ALA A 247 -8.32 -18.40 12.16
C ALA A 247 -8.08 -18.13 10.66
N VAL A 248 -9.06 -17.53 9.99
CA VAL A 248 -8.96 -17.17 8.55
C VAL A 248 -7.89 -16.11 8.34
N LEU A 249 -7.88 -15.05 9.14
CA LEU A 249 -6.87 -13.99 9.07
C LEU A 249 -5.48 -14.53 9.42
N ALA A 250 -5.36 -15.38 10.44
CA ALA A 250 -4.08 -16.00 10.81
C ALA A 250 -3.52 -16.90 9.69
N ALA A 251 -4.37 -17.65 9.00
CA ALA A 251 -3.97 -18.44 7.84
C ALA A 251 -3.57 -17.53 6.67
N GLY A 252 -4.39 -16.50 6.34
CA GLY A 252 -4.09 -15.54 5.28
C GLY A 252 -2.80 -14.76 5.51
N MET A 253 -2.46 -14.51 6.78
CA MET A 253 -1.26 -13.79 7.20
C MET A 253 -0.17 -14.71 7.78
N ALA A 254 -0.17 -16.00 7.44
CA ALA A 254 0.90 -16.91 7.80
C ALA A 254 2.25 -16.38 7.27
N LYS A 255 3.30 -16.50 8.11
CA LYS A 255 4.63 -15.95 7.76
C LYS A 255 5.22 -16.62 6.52
N ARG A 256 5.03 -17.92 6.39
CA ARG A 256 5.48 -18.70 5.25
C ARG A 256 4.39 -18.77 4.19
N PRO A 257 4.67 -18.42 2.92
CA PRO A 257 3.66 -18.38 1.85
C PRO A 257 2.94 -19.72 1.64
N GLU A 258 3.63 -20.87 1.81
CA GLU A 258 3.05 -22.19 1.64
C GLU A 258 1.97 -22.56 2.66
N HIS A 259 1.91 -21.85 3.79
CA HIS A 259 0.87 -22.02 4.81
C HIS A 259 -0.36 -21.15 4.59
N ARG A 260 -0.35 -20.29 3.55
CA ARG A 260 -1.48 -19.42 3.18
C ARG A 260 -2.43 -20.16 2.22
N TYR A 261 -3.55 -19.52 1.92
CA TYR A 261 -4.48 -20.00 0.89
C TYR A 261 -3.80 -20.03 -0.49
N ARG A 262 -4.33 -20.85 -1.39
CA ARG A 262 -3.75 -21.03 -2.74
C ARG A 262 -3.98 -19.83 -3.63
N SER A 263 -5.13 -19.15 -3.43
CA SER A 263 -5.55 -17.99 -4.19
C SER A 263 -6.17 -16.92 -3.29
N CYS A 264 -6.33 -15.71 -3.82
CA CYS A 264 -7.00 -14.61 -3.14
C CYS A 264 -8.50 -14.91 -2.97
N THR A 265 -9.13 -15.52 -3.97
CA THR A 265 -10.55 -15.91 -3.93
C THR A 265 -10.81 -17.01 -2.91
N GLU A 266 -9.90 -17.97 -2.74
CA GLU A 266 -10.01 -18.99 -1.67
C GLU A 266 -9.96 -18.34 -0.28
N PHE A 267 -9.07 -17.37 -0.06
CA PHE A 267 -9.03 -16.59 1.18
C PHE A 267 -10.34 -15.81 1.41
N ALA A 268 -10.82 -15.09 0.41
CA ALA A 268 -12.04 -14.28 0.52
C ALA A 268 -13.29 -15.15 0.79
N ALA A 269 -13.40 -16.31 0.13
CA ALA A 269 -14.46 -17.28 0.37
C ALA A 269 -14.41 -17.85 1.81
N ALA A 270 -13.21 -18.13 2.33
CA ALA A 270 -13.03 -18.54 3.72
C ALA A 270 -13.48 -17.45 4.70
N ALA A 271 -13.16 -16.17 4.42
CA ALA A 271 -13.61 -15.03 5.21
C ALA A 271 -15.13 -14.88 5.18
N ARG A 272 -15.75 -15.03 4.01
CA ARG A 272 -17.22 -15.04 3.88
C ARG A 272 -17.87 -16.15 4.71
N LYS A 273 -17.35 -17.36 4.62
CA LYS A 273 -17.84 -18.50 5.41
C LYS A 273 -17.67 -18.27 6.90
N ALA A 274 -16.56 -17.63 7.33
CA ALA A 274 -16.29 -17.36 8.73
C ALA A 274 -17.27 -16.35 9.34
N LEU A 275 -17.85 -15.42 8.57
CA LEU A 275 -18.87 -14.50 9.07
C LEU A 275 -20.13 -15.22 9.56
N THR A 276 -20.55 -16.26 8.86
CA THR A 276 -21.80 -17.01 9.12
C THR A 276 -21.57 -18.32 9.86
N ALA A 277 -20.29 -18.65 10.19
CA ALA A 277 -19.97 -19.89 10.90
C ALA A 277 -20.70 -19.89 12.26
N VAL A 278 -21.49 -20.94 12.50
CA VAL A 278 -22.00 -21.21 13.85
C VAL A 278 -20.80 -21.58 14.71
N GLY A 279 -20.42 -20.69 15.65
CA GLY A 279 -19.32 -20.97 16.57
C GLY A 279 -19.58 -22.30 17.31
N PRO A 280 -18.55 -23.04 17.69
CA PRO A 280 -18.75 -24.17 18.58
C PRO A 280 -19.57 -23.70 19.77
N PRO A 281 -20.54 -24.50 20.26
CA PRO A 281 -21.31 -24.14 21.44
C PRO A 281 -20.32 -23.77 22.56
N PRO A 282 -20.61 -22.74 23.36
CA PRO A 282 -19.76 -22.40 24.46
C PRO A 282 -19.51 -23.68 25.26
N LEU A 283 -18.22 -23.99 25.48
CA LEU A 283 -17.86 -25.11 26.35
C LEU A 283 -18.68 -24.96 27.63
N PRO A 284 -19.37 -26.01 28.08
CA PRO A 284 -20.09 -25.94 29.35
C PRO A 284 -19.10 -25.41 30.38
N VAL A 285 -19.43 -24.26 30.96
CA VAL A 285 -18.70 -23.72 32.11
C VAL A 285 -18.84 -24.78 33.18
N LEU A 286 -17.83 -25.63 33.32
CA LEU A 286 -17.74 -26.52 34.45
C LEU A 286 -17.81 -25.62 35.67
N PRO A 287 -18.77 -25.85 36.60
CA PRO A 287 -18.79 -25.10 37.82
C PRO A 287 -17.39 -25.21 38.44
N PRO A 288 -16.88 -24.14 39.05
CA PRO A 288 -15.58 -24.21 39.70
C PRO A 288 -15.58 -25.43 40.63
N PRO A 289 -14.52 -26.25 40.64
CA PRO A 289 -14.47 -27.43 41.48
C PRO A 289 -14.82 -26.97 42.88
N THR A 290 -15.90 -27.53 43.44
CA THR A 290 -16.28 -27.31 44.80
C THR A 290 -15.18 -27.96 45.63
N TYR A 291 -14.17 -27.20 46.02
CA TYR A 291 -13.21 -27.63 46.97
C TYR A 291 -13.97 -27.81 48.30
N ALA A 292 -14.35 -29.03 48.60
CA ALA A 292 -14.68 -29.38 49.97
C ALA A 292 -13.41 -29.05 50.80
N PRO A 293 -13.55 -28.26 51.88
CA PRO A 293 -12.39 -27.95 52.70
C PRO A 293 -11.81 -29.28 53.19
N GLN A 294 -10.67 -29.65 52.69
CA GLN A 294 -9.91 -30.76 53.23
C GLN A 294 -9.54 -30.35 54.65
N PRO A 295 -9.77 -31.21 55.66
CA PRO A 295 -9.30 -30.93 57.03
C PRO A 295 -7.79 -30.71 56.95
N TYR A 296 -7.36 -29.52 57.37
CA TYR A 296 -5.94 -29.22 57.48
C TYR A 296 -5.29 -30.31 58.33
N PRO A 297 -4.21 -30.98 57.88
CA PRO A 297 -3.42 -31.82 58.75
C PRO A 297 -2.96 -30.95 59.90
N ALA A 298 -3.17 -31.46 61.17
CA ALA A 298 -2.73 -30.76 62.35
C ALA A 298 -1.26 -30.35 62.18
N PRO A 299 -0.88 -29.11 62.54
CA PRO A 299 0.49 -28.68 62.46
C PRO A 299 1.36 -29.67 63.23
N PRO A 300 2.51 -30.10 62.70
CA PRO A 300 3.44 -30.97 63.43
C PRO A 300 3.78 -30.26 64.76
N GLY A 301 3.59 -31.00 65.84
CA GLY A 301 3.83 -30.45 67.21
C GLY A 301 5.22 -29.84 67.26
N TYR A 302 5.30 -28.62 67.75
CA TYR A 302 6.57 -27.96 68.00
C TYR A 302 7.49 -28.90 68.83
N PRO A 303 8.73 -29.18 68.34
CA PRO A 303 9.68 -29.95 69.14
C PRO A 303 9.96 -29.18 70.43
N GLN A 304 9.80 -29.88 71.53
CA GLN A 304 10.14 -29.35 72.82
C GLN A 304 11.60 -28.88 72.88
N PRO A 305 11.94 -27.76 73.51
CA PRO A 305 13.31 -27.27 73.57
C PRO A 305 14.19 -28.30 74.27
N VAL A 306 15.14 -28.83 73.50
CA VAL A 306 16.17 -29.72 74.04
C VAL A 306 17.10 -28.86 74.89
N PRO A 307 17.42 -29.25 76.22
CA PRO A 307 18.36 -28.51 77.00
C PRO A 307 19.73 -28.45 76.34
N PRO A 308 20.45 -27.32 76.44
CA PRO A 308 21.72 -27.13 75.72
C PRO A 308 22.75 -28.14 76.13
N ALA A 309 23.33 -28.84 75.14
CA ALA A 309 24.48 -29.71 75.43
C ALA A 309 25.70 -28.86 75.81
N PRO A 310 26.60 -29.39 76.66
CA PRO A 310 27.76 -28.66 77.14
C PRO A 310 28.68 -28.29 75.91
N VAL A 311 28.98 -27.00 75.85
CA VAL A 311 29.82 -26.42 74.80
C VAL A 311 31.26 -26.98 74.94
N ARG A 312 31.70 -27.79 74.00
CA ARG A 312 33.13 -28.08 73.84
C ARG A 312 33.83 -26.88 73.25
N PRO A 313 35.00 -26.47 73.78
CA PRO A 313 35.77 -25.37 73.13
C PRO A 313 36.17 -25.77 71.70
N MET A 314 35.78 -24.94 70.76
CA MET A 314 36.25 -25.05 69.40
C MET A 314 37.72 -24.65 69.28
N PRO A 315 38.52 -25.37 68.49
CA PRO A 315 39.84 -24.87 68.15
C PRO A 315 39.75 -23.59 67.39
N PRO A 316 40.71 -22.69 67.49
CA PRO A 316 40.71 -21.42 66.79
C PRO A 316 40.66 -21.61 65.24
N GLN A 317 39.71 -21.01 64.60
CA GLN A 317 39.63 -20.99 63.15
C GLN A 317 40.79 -20.15 62.61
N PRO A 318 41.41 -20.55 61.48
CA PRO A 318 42.39 -19.73 60.83
C PRO A 318 41.74 -18.43 60.33
N VAL A 319 42.36 -17.33 60.70
CA VAL A 319 42.00 -15.98 60.25
C VAL A 319 42.13 -15.92 58.73
N PRO A 320 41.11 -15.52 57.98
CA PRO A 320 41.28 -15.32 56.56
C PRO A 320 42.33 -14.21 56.30
N PRO A 321 43.21 -14.37 55.32
CA PRO A 321 44.19 -13.36 54.99
C PRO A 321 43.49 -12.05 54.62
N GLN A 322 43.98 -10.98 55.26
CA GLN A 322 43.53 -9.62 54.93
C GLN A 322 43.90 -9.32 53.46
N PRO A 323 43.07 -8.64 52.72
CA PRO A 323 43.43 -8.23 51.34
C PRO A 323 44.60 -7.26 51.43
N ILE A 324 45.67 -7.64 50.74
CA ILE A 324 46.83 -6.75 50.54
C ILE A 324 46.37 -5.52 49.74
N PRO A 325 46.64 -4.29 50.16
CA PRO A 325 46.33 -3.12 49.36
C PRO A 325 47.09 -3.24 48.03
N MET A 326 46.36 -3.45 46.94
CA MET A 326 46.90 -3.30 45.60
C MET A 326 47.30 -1.82 45.43
N GLN A 327 48.61 -1.56 45.41
CA GLN A 327 49.12 -0.29 44.94
C GLN A 327 48.67 -0.12 43.50
N ALA A 328 47.95 0.98 43.21
CA ALA A 328 47.59 1.39 41.85
C ALA A 328 48.88 1.55 41.04
N PRO A 329 48.93 1.05 39.80
CA PRO A 329 50.04 1.35 38.91
C PRO A 329 50.00 2.84 38.60
N HIS A 330 51.11 3.49 38.91
CA HIS A 330 51.39 4.87 38.51
C HIS A 330 51.44 4.97 36.99
N GLY A 331 50.74 5.92 36.41
CA GLY A 331 51.10 6.57 35.16
C GLY A 331 50.57 5.96 33.88
N LEU A 332 49.28 6.14 33.61
CA LEU A 332 48.83 6.39 32.25
C LEU A 332 47.95 7.65 32.32
N THR A 333 48.53 8.76 31.91
CA THR A 333 47.79 9.99 31.62
C THR A 333 46.76 9.68 30.54
N PRO A 334 45.47 10.10 30.69
CA PRO A 334 44.51 9.97 29.64
C PRO A 334 45.00 10.73 28.40
N PRO A 335 44.74 10.19 27.18
CA PRO A 335 45.07 10.91 25.96
C PRO A 335 44.33 12.25 25.93
N PRO A 336 44.95 13.31 25.34
CA PRO A 336 44.28 14.60 25.22
C PRO A 336 42.99 14.45 24.39
N PRO A 337 41.96 15.25 24.68
CA PRO A 337 40.72 15.24 23.89
C PRO A 337 41.03 15.56 22.43
N ALA A 338 40.38 14.82 21.51
CA ALA A 338 40.48 15.04 20.08
C ALA A 338 40.12 16.50 19.75
N PRO A 339 40.82 17.16 18.81
CA PRO A 339 40.46 18.51 18.38
C PRO A 339 39.05 18.53 17.79
N PRO A 340 38.26 19.59 18.01
CA PRO A 340 36.95 19.74 17.42
C PRO A 340 37.03 19.71 15.89
N PRO A 341 36.01 19.18 15.19
CA PRO A 341 35.96 19.18 13.74
C PRO A 341 36.07 20.63 13.21
N PRO A 342 36.71 20.87 12.06
CA PRO A 342 36.79 22.19 11.47
C PRO A 342 35.40 22.75 11.20
N ALA A 343 35.20 24.01 11.54
CA ALA A 343 33.97 24.75 11.26
C ALA A 343 33.70 24.75 9.75
N PRO A 344 32.42 24.64 9.33
CA PRO A 344 32.07 24.75 7.92
C PRO A 344 32.53 26.11 7.38
N PRO A 345 33.02 26.19 6.13
CA PRO A 345 33.46 27.45 5.53
C PRO A 345 32.28 28.44 5.51
N ALA A 346 32.56 29.67 5.92
CA ALA A 346 31.61 30.77 5.84
C ALA A 346 31.11 30.92 4.38
N PRO A 347 29.81 31.27 4.17
CA PRO A 347 29.31 31.48 2.81
C PRO A 347 30.11 32.64 2.16
N GLN A 348 30.79 32.32 1.06
CA GLN A 348 31.42 33.32 0.21
C GLN A 348 30.28 34.17 -0.37
N HIS A 349 30.34 35.46 -0.08
CA HIS A 349 29.54 36.46 -0.77
C HIS A 349 29.89 36.42 -2.26
N VAL A 350 29.05 35.81 -3.06
CA VAL A 350 29.04 35.98 -4.51
C VAL A 350 28.56 37.40 -4.76
N ALA A 351 29.44 38.25 -5.25
CA ALA A 351 29.11 39.59 -5.67
C ALA A 351 28.01 39.54 -6.72
N GLN A 352 26.91 40.18 -6.44
CA GLN A 352 25.83 40.41 -7.41
C GLN A 352 26.39 41.32 -8.53
N PRO A 353 26.14 41.01 -9.82
CA PRO A 353 26.41 41.96 -10.89
C PRO A 353 25.45 43.13 -10.77
N SER A 354 26.04 44.31 -10.71
CA SER A 354 25.34 45.62 -10.69
C SER A 354 24.51 45.79 -11.97
N VAL A 355 23.22 46.07 -11.77
CA VAL A 355 22.28 46.47 -12.81
C VAL A 355 22.56 47.95 -13.18
N PRO A 356 22.76 48.31 -14.48
CA PRO A 356 22.82 49.67 -14.90
C PRO A 356 21.44 50.32 -14.97
N PRO A 357 21.32 51.67 -14.74
CA PRO A 357 20.02 52.35 -14.74
C PRO A 357 19.41 52.50 -16.12
N PRO A 358 18.04 52.69 -16.23
CA PRO A 358 17.38 52.79 -17.51
C PRO A 358 17.60 54.12 -18.18
N GLY A 359 18.04 54.10 -19.39
CA GLY A 359 18.20 55.27 -20.25
C GLY A 359 17.72 55.01 -21.66
N ALA A 360 16.66 55.78 -22.01
CA ALA A 360 16.28 56.28 -23.33
C ALA A 360 16.25 55.32 -24.55
N ALA A 361 15.04 55.17 -25.06
CA ALA A 361 14.75 54.71 -26.43
C ALA A 361 15.38 55.60 -27.51
N PRO A 362 15.66 55.05 -28.68
CA PRO A 362 15.07 55.61 -29.93
C PRO A 362 14.40 54.57 -30.84
N LEU A 363 13.37 55.01 -31.45
CA LEU A 363 12.58 54.43 -32.53
C LEU A 363 13.35 54.58 -33.92
N PRO A 364 12.76 54.20 -35.04
CA PRO A 364 12.91 52.90 -35.70
C PRO A 364 13.49 53.10 -37.13
N SER A 365 13.80 52.05 -37.81
CA SER A 365 13.57 52.02 -39.26
C SER A 365 13.98 50.65 -39.89
N ASN A 366 13.19 50.33 -40.90
CA ASN A 366 13.42 49.45 -42.04
C ASN A 366 13.01 47.96 -41.93
N SER A 367 11.81 47.78 -42.50
CA SER A 367 11.40 46.53 -43.17
C SER A 367 12.28 46.25 -44.38
N PRO A 368 12.41 45.00 -44.79
CA PRO A 368 12.11 44.67 -46.17
C PRO A 368 11.05 43.56 -46.32
N HIS A 369 10.24 43.80 -47.30
CA HIS A 369 9.32 42.93 -48.00
C HIS A 369 9.93 41.53 -48.24
N PHE A 370 9.17 40.47 -47.95
CA PHE A 370 9.21 39.26 -48.75
C PHE A 370 7.81 38.73 -49.02
N ALA A 371 7.64 38.37 -50.30
CA ALA A 371 6.43 38.06 -51.02
C ALA A 371 5.70 36.81 -50.53
N ALA A 372 4.39 36.81 -50.62
CA ALA A 372 3.50 35.67 -50.50
C ALA A 372 3.59 34.75 -51.76
N PRO A 373 3.51 33.42 -51.62
CA PRO A 373 3.28 32.53 -52.74
C PRO A 373 1.77 32.38 -53.04
N PRO A 374 1.41 31.95 -54.28
CA PRO A 374 0.09 32.17 -54.86
C PRO A 374 -0.96 31.14 -54.41
N VAL A 375 -2.19 31.63 -54.38
CA VAL A 375 -3.44 30.90 -54.12
C VAL A 375 -3.71 29.96 -55.33
N ALA A 376 -3.90 28.65 -55.05
CA ALA A 376 -4.42 27.69 -56.04
C ALA A 376 -5.95 27.67 -55.98
N SER A 377 -6.55 27.79 -57.19
CA SER A 377 -7.97 27.81 -57.43
C SER A 377 -8.67 26.47 -57.22
N PRO A 378 -10.00 26.45 -56.98
CA PRO A 378 -10.76 25.26 -56.63
C PRO A 378 -11.07 24.38 -57.81
N GLN A 379 -10.87 23.04 -57.63
CA GLN A 379 -11.32 22.04 -58.58
C GLN A 379 -12.79 21.67 -58.36
N GLN A 380 -13.49 21.58 -59.47
CA GLN A 380 -14.91 21.29 -59.64
C GLN A 380 -15.32 19.94 -59.06
N VAL A 381 -16.49 19.96 -58.40
CA VAL A 381 -17.27 18.80 -58.00
C VAL A 381 -18.01 18.24 -59.19
N VAL A 382 -17.81 16.95 -59.48
CA VAL A 382 -18.62 16.21 -60.48
C VAL A 382 -19.67 15.41 -59.70
N PRO A 383 -20.96 15.46 -60.04
CA PRO A 383 -22.02 14.72 -59.36
C PRO A 383 -22.12 13.27 -59.86
N VAL A 384 -22.28 12.32 -58.97
CA VAL A 384 -22.61 10.91 -59.27
C VAL A 384 -24.14 10.74 -59.19
N PRO A 385 -24.77 10.02 -60.17
CA PRO A 385 -26.21 9.85 -60.21
C PRO A 385 -26.73 8.75 -59.25
N PRO A 386 -28.03 8.79 -58.87
CA PRO A 386 -28.60 7.84 -57.95
C PRO A 386 -29.02 6.52 -58.63
N SER A 387 -28.72 5.37 -58.05
CA SER A 387 -29.24 4.07 -58.46
C SER A 387 -30.47 3.70 -57.64
N ALA A 388 -31.43 3.23 -58.39
CA ALA A 388 -32.81 3.00 -58.02
C ALA A 388 -33.05 1.79 -57.08
N SER A 389 -34.16 1.93 -56.37
CA SER A 389 -34.90 0.96 -55.58
C SER A 389 -35.22 -0.35 -56.34
N GLN A 390 -35.15 -1.46 -55.66
CA GLN A 390 -36.13 -2.53 -55.90
C GLN A 390 -36.47 -3.28 -54.60
N SER A 391 -37.77 -3.27 -54.35
CA SER A 391 -38.51 -3.99 -53.33
C SER A 391 -38.59 -5.51 -53.61
N ALA A 392 -38.53 -6.32 -52.57
CA ALA A 392 -39.35 -7.54 -52.49
C ALA A 392 -39.30 -8.15 -51.10
N VAL A 393 -40.45 -8.20 -50.43
CA VAL A 393 -40.83 -9.11 -49.36
C VAL A 393 -41.45 -10.35 -50.01
N PRO A 394 -41.29 -11.60 -49.46
CA PRO A 394 -42.40 -12.21 -48.75
C PRO A 394 -42.00 -12.99 -47.50
N SER A 395 -42.71 -12.75 -46.47
CA SER A 395 -43.66 -13.61 -45.69
C SER A 395 -43.31 -15.11 -45.50
N GLY A 396 -43.28 -15.55 -44.26
CA GLY A 396 -43.78 -16.88 -43.91
C GLY A 396 -42.96 -17.68 -42.88
N ALA A 397 -43.63 -17.94 -41.72
CA ALA A 397 -43.58 -19.14 -40.88
C ALA A 397 -42.57 -19.22 -39.72
N SER A 398 -43.12 -18.96 -38.53
CA SER A 398 -42.83 -19.71 -37.28
C SER A 398 -43.63 -21.04 -37.30
N PRO A 399 -43.52 -21.93 -36.28
CA PRO A 399 -42.57 -22.27 -35.23
C PRO A 399 -42.28 -23.78 -35.14
N GLN A 400 -41.28 -24.20 -34.31
CA GLN A 400 -41.45 -25.45 -33.52
C GLN A 400 -40.40 -25.56 -32.41
N GLN A 401 -40.93 -25.82 -31.21
CA GLN A 401 -40.26 -26.36 -30.01
C GLN A 401 -39.71 -27.76 -30.25
N VAL A 402 -38.95 -28.22 -29.24
CA VAL A 402 -38.59 -29.57 -28.75
C VAL A 402 -37.05 -29.71 -28.75
N VAL A 403 -36.32 -29.93 -27.70
CA VAL A 403 -36.35 -30.59 -26.36
C VAL A 403 -35.34 -29.91 -25.46
#